data_4261c915af3051edcb46e4ed1c45bada
#
_entry.id   4261c915af3051edcb46e4ed1c45bada
#
_cell.length_a   1.000
_cell.length_b   1.000
_cell.length_c   1.000
_cell.angle_alpha   90.00
_cell.angle_beta   90.00
_cell.angle_gamma   90.00
#
_symmetry.space_group_name_H-M   'P 1'
#
loop_
_entity.id
_entity.type
_entity.pdbx_description
1 polymer ?
#
loop_
_entity_poly.entity_id
_entity_poly.type
_entity_poly.pdbx_seq_one_letter_code
_entity_poly.pdbx_strand_id
1 'polypeptide(L)'
;MKLYIGSDVHGSSANIERFLDIVNDARKSDPSVKVVLLGDIYNHGPRNPFPEGYAPMTVAKMLNESKDFITVIKGNCDSEVDQMISDFPIGDDFSREWYGRTLFFTHGHKCNPDLPPKNAKKGDVVFYGHFHRAMLEVKDGVIYVCVGALGLSPEGVERSYAVLDEHKIEVKTLQGGKTLIEYDLD
;
A
#
# COMPACT_ATOMS: atom_id res chain seq x y z
N MET A 1 1.06 17.31 4.92
CA MET A 1 1.71 16.20 4.14
C MET A 1 0.70 15.08 3.97
N LYS A 2 0.64 14.43 2.79
CA LYS A 2 -0.23 13.26 2.57
C LYS A 2 0.61 12.02 2.26
N LEU A 3 0.12 10.85 2.70
CA LEU A 3 0.66 9.55 2.29
C LEU A 3 -0.35 8.84 1.40
N TYR A 4 0.11 8.33 0.27
CA TYR A 4 -0.61 7.40 -0.58
C TYR A 4 -0.07 6.00 -0.31
N ILE A 5 -0.94 5.05 -0.03
CA ILE A 5 -0.54 3.73 0.44
C ILE A 5 -1.19 2.69 -0.47
N GLY A 6 -0.37 1.94 -1.19
CA GLY A 6 -0.79 0.85 -2.07
C GLY A 6 -0.19 -0.47 -1.64
N SER A 7 -0.70 -1.58 -2.17
CA SER A 7 -0.23 -2.93 -1.90
C SER A 7 -0.53 -3.86 -3.08
N ASP A 8 0.12 -5.02 -3.09
CA ASP A 8 -0.28 -6.15 -3.95
C ASP A 8 -0.38 -5.76 -5.44
N VAL A 9 0.71 -5.20 -5.97
CA VAL A 9 0.86 -4.78 -7.38
C VAL A 9 0.96 -6.01 -8.29
N HIS A 10 1.65 -7.07 -7.81
CA HIS A 10 1.81 -8.35 -8.50
C HIS A 10 2.23 -8.23 -9.96
N GLY A 11 3.08 -7.26 -10.30
CA GLY A 11 3.60 -7.06 -11.64
C GLY A 11 2.62 -6.41 -12.64
N SER A 12 1.50 -5.86 -12.17
CA SER A 12 0.52 -5.15 -13.01
C SER A 12 1.03 -3.76 -13.39
N SER A 13 1.58 -3.62 -14.60
CA SER A 13 2.06 -2.33 -15.11
C SER A 13 0.91 -1.34 -15.32
N ALA A 14 -0.23 -1.79 -15.84
CA ALA A 14 -1.38 -0.93 -16.08
C ALA A 14 -1.95 -0.30 -14.81
N ASN A 15 -1.96 -1.05 -13.70
CA ASN A 15 -2.54 -0.56 -12.45
C ASN A 15 -1.55 0.28 -11.63
N ILE A 16 -0.25 -0.06 -11.64
CA ILE A 16 0.75 0.79 -10.99
C ILE A 16 0.89 2.13 -11.73
N GLU A 17 0.78 2.15 -13.05
CA GLU A 17 0.77 3.38 -13.85
C GLU A 17 -0.40 4.29 -13.42
N ARG A 18 -1.62 3.77 -13.36
CA ARG A 18 -2.80 4.52 -12.87
C ARG A 18 -2.59 5.08 -11.47
N PHE A 19 -2.03 4.28 -10.57
CA PHE A 19 -1.76 4.71 -9.20
C PHE A 19 -0.71 5.83 -9.16
N LEU A 20 0.38 5.69 -9.90
CA LEU A 20 1.44 6.70 -9.99
C LEU A 20 0.94 7.99 -10.66
N ASP A 21 0.04 7.92 -11.63
CA ASP A 21 -0.59 9.10 -12.24
C ASP A 21 -1.40 9.88 -11.19
N ILE A 22 -2.21 9.19 -10.38
CA ILE A 22 -2.96 9.82 -9.27
C ILE A 22 -2.02 10.50 -8.28
N VAL A 23 -0.93 9.82 -7.92
CA VAL A 23 0.09 10.37 -7.00
C VAL A 23 0.80 11.58 -7.62
N ASN A 24 1.20 11.48 -8.89
CA ASN A 24 1.89 12.57 -9.58
C ASN A 24 0.99 13.80 -9.72
N ASP A 25 -0.30 13.63 -9.98
CA ASP A 25 -1.25 14.74 -10.00
C ASP A 25 -1.37 15.40 -8.63
N ALA A 26 -1.42 14.63 -7.55
CA ALA A 26 -1.39 15.17 -6.18
C ALA A 26 -0.08 15.92 -5.89
N ARG A 27 1.06 15.40 -6.33
CA ARG A 27 2.39 16.00 -6.15
C ARG A 27 2.59 17.31 -6.92
N LYS A 28 1.85 17.56 -8.00
CA LYS A 28 1.85 18.86 -8.68
C LYS A 28 1.39 20.00 -7.75
N SER A 29 0.44 19.69 -6.85
CA SER A 29 -0.11 20.66 -5.89
C SER A 29 0.61 20.62 -4.54
N ASP A 30 1.11 19.48 -4.11
CA ASP A 30 1.86 19.26 -2.86
C ASP A 30 3.06 18.34 -3.09
N PRO A 31 4.27 18.88 -3.37
CA PRO A 31 5.47 18.07 -3.57
C PRO A 31 5.88 17.22 -2.35
N SER A 32 5.31 17.49 -1.16
CA SER A 32 5.60 16.70 0.06
C SER A 32 4.86 15.35 0.11
N VAL A 33 3.95 15.08 -0.82
CA VAL A 33 3.27 13.78 -0.94
C VAL A 33 4.28 12.66 -1.11
N LYS A 34 4.11 11.60 -0.32
CA LYS A 34 4.94 10.38 -0.36
C LYS A 34 4.06 9.15 -0.58
N VAL A 35 4.70 8.07 -1.00
CA VAL A 35 4.05 6.77 -1.23
C VAL A 35 4.66 5.70 -0.34
N VAL A 36 3.82 4.81 0.17
CA VAL A 36 4.25 3.55 0.78
C VAL A 36 3.61 2.39 0.00
N LEU A 37 4.42 1.47 -0.48
CA LEU A 37 3.97 0.22 -1.09
C LEU A 37 4.21 -0.93 -0.11
N LEU A 38 3.14 -1.64 0.23
CA LEU A 38 3.12 -2.64 1.29
C LEU A 38 3.49 -4.07 0.81
N GLY A 39 4.28 -4.17 -0.26
CA GLY A 39 4.82 -5.44 -0.75
C GLY A 39 3.99 -6.11 -1.84
N ASP A 40 4.47 -7.30 -2.22
CA ASP A 40 3.98 -8.10 -3.35
C ASP A 40 4.01 -7.31 -4.67
N ILE A 41 5.23 -6.85 -5.03
CA ILE A 41 5.42 -5.83 -6.08
C ILE A 41 5.45 -6.47 -7.47
N TYR A 42 6.31 -7.47 -7.70
CA TYR A 42 6.58 -7.96 -9.06
C TYR A 42 5.99 -9.32 -9.36
N ASN A 43 6.03 -10.24 -8.40
CA ASN A 43 5.60 -11.61 -8.61
C ASN A 43 4.08 -11.75 -8.41
N HIS A 44 3.40 -12.34 -9.41
CA HIS A 44 1.95 -12.56 -9.34
C HIS A 44 1.53 -13.61 -8.28
N GLY A 45 2.50 -14.38 -7.76
CA GLY A 45 2.25 -15.52 -6.87
C GLY A 45 1.79 -16.78 -7.65
N PRO A 46 2.29 -17.96 -7.25
CA PRO A 46 2.13 -19.19 -8.05
C PRO A 46 0.68 -19.71 -8.16
N ARG A 47 -0.20 -19.21 -7.33
CA ARG A 47 -1.63 -19.63 -7.30
C ARG A 47 -2.59 -18.63 -7.94
N ASN A 48 -2.07 -17.47 -8.33
CA ASN A 48 -2.87 -16.38 -8.88
C ASN A 48 -2.80 -16.35 -10.41
N PRO A 49 -3.84 -15.87 -11.10
CA PRO A 49 -3.75 -15.57 -12.52
C PRO A 49 -2.79 -14.37 -12.74
N PHE A 50 -2.36 -14.18 -13.98
CA PHE A 50 -1.66 -12.93 -14.33
C PHE A 50 -2.63 -11.74 -14.23
N PRO A 51 -2.23 -10.66 -13.54
CA PRO A 51 -3.03 -9.45 -13.51
C PRO A 51 -3.00 -8.70 -14.85
N GLU A 52 -3.88 -7.71 -14.98
CA GLU A 52 -3.92 -6.83 -16.13
C GLU A 52 -2.56 -6.17 -16.40
N GLY A 53 -2.04 -6.32 -17.61
CA GLY A 53 -0.75 -5.75 -17.99
C GLY A 53 0.43 -6.33 -17.20
N TYR A 54 0.45 -7.65 -16.95
CA TYR A 54 1.57 -8.29 -16.23
C TYR A 54 2.90 -8.08 -16.96
N ALA A 55 3.71 -7.19 -16.43
CA ALA A 55 5.02 -6.82 -16.96
C ALA A 55 5.97 -6.34 -15.84
N PRO A 56 6.54 -7.25 -15.03
CA PRO A 56 7.35 -6.90 -13.85
C PRO A 56 8.50 -5.92 -14.14
N MET A 57 9.19 -6.07 -15.28
CA MET A 57 10.26 -5.15 -15.65
C MET A 57 9.78 -3.73 -15.98
N THR A 58 8.55 -3.60 -16.49
CA THR A 58 7.92 -2.30 -16.71
C THR A 58 7.55 -1.66 -15.37
N VAL A 59 7.01 -2.45 -14.43
CA VAL A 59 6.75 -2.01 -13.05
C VAL A 59 8.04 -1.52 -12.38
N ALA A 60 9.14 -2.29 -12.49
CA ALA A 60 10.43 -1.91 -11.93
C ALA A 60 10.92 -0.57 -12.49
N LYS A 61 10.82 -0.36 -13.80
CA LYS A 61 11.19 0.92 -14.43
C LYS A 61 10.39 2.08 -13.85
N MET A 62 9.06 1.98 -13.78
CA MET A 62 8.19 3.05 -13.25
C MET A 62 8.49 3.37 -11.79
N LEU A 63 8.73 2.34 -10.96
CA LEU A 63 9.05 2.53 -9.55
C LEU A 63 10.44 3.12 -9.36
N ASN A 64 11.43 2.73 -10.16
CA ASN A 64 12.77 3.31 -10.14
C ASN A 64 12.76 4.81 -10.50
N GLU A 65 11.92 5.20 -11.47
CA GLU A 65 11.69 6.62 -11.80
C GLU A 65 11.01 7.39 -10.65
N SER A 66 10.35 6.68 -9.74
CA SER A 66 9.61 7.23 -8.60
C SER A 66 10.34 7.12 -7.26
N LYS A 67 11.58 6.61 -7.24
CA LYS A 67 12.33 6.22 -6.03
C LYS A 67 12.49 7.31 -4.97
N ASP A 68 12.50 8.59 -5.37
CA ASP A 68 12.71 9.71 -4.45
C ASP A 68 11.52 9.99 -3.51
N PHE A 69 10.36 9.43 -3.81
CA PHE A 69 9.15 9.66 -3.02
C PHE A 69 8.41 8.39 -2.62
N ILE A 70 8.93 7.21 -2.97
CA ILE A 70 8.35 5.93 -2.56
C ILE A 70 9.16 5.28 -1.43
N THR A 71 8.47 4.50 -0.60
CA THR A 71 9.04 3.54 0.34
C THR A 71 8.37 2.20 0.07
N VAL A 72 9.15 1.14 -0.03
CA VAL A 72 8.64 -0.20 -0.36
C VAL A 72 9.04 -1.17 0.74
N ILE A 73 8.08 -1.93 1.25
CA ILE A 73 8.33 -3.04 2.16
C ILE A 73 8.14 -4.38 1.45
N LYS A 74 8.69 -5.42 2.05
CA LYS A 74 8.68 -6.78 1.49
C LYS A 74 7.38 -7.50 1.80
N GLY A 75 6.69 -7.99 0.78
CA GLY A 75 5.56 -8.91 0.91
C GLY A 75 5.99 -10.38 0.94
N ASN A 76 5.01 -11.29 0.91
CA ASN A 76 5.31 -12.73 0.93
C ASN A 76 5.69 -13.31 -0.46
N CYS A 77 5.36 -12.61 -1.53
CA CYS A 77 5.77 -13.00 -2.89
C CYS A 77 7.06 -12.31 -3.34
N ASP A 78 7.55 -11.31 -2.60
CA ASP A 78 8.79 -10.60 -2.93
C ASP A 78 10.02 -11.43 -2.51
N SER A 79 11.04 -11.42 -3.36
CA SER A 79 12.24 -12.23 -3.23
C SER A 79 13.51 -11.37 -3.33
N GLU A 80 14.67 -11.97 -3.05
CA GLU A 80 15.94 -11.26 -3.16
C GLU A 80 16.27 -10.82 -4.59
N VAL A 81 15.78 -11.55 -5.60
CA VAL A 81 16.00 -11.17 -7.01
C VAL A 81 15.23 -9.90 -7.39
N ASP A 82 14.16 -9.59 -6.69
CA ASP A 82 13.39 -8.37 -6.93
C ASP A 82 14.19 -7.11 -6.55
N GLN A 83 15.07 -7.23 -5.55
CA GLN A 83 16.01 -6.16 -5.21
C GLN A 83 17.02 -5.88 -6.33
N MET A 84 17.37 -6.86 -7.17
CA MET A 84 18.34 -6.68 -8.26
C MET A 84 17.85 -5.77 -9.37
N ILE A 85 16.52 -5.60 -9.49
CA ILE A 85 15.89 -4.74 -10.50
C ILE A 85 15.32 -3.45 -9.92
N SER A 86 15.51 -3.24 -8.61
CA SER A 86 14.98 -2.07 -7.87
C SER A 86 16.11 -1.14 -7.44
N ASP A 87 16.04 0.13 -7.83
CA ASP A 87 16.97 1.21 -7.43
C ASP A 87 16.64 1.81 -6.05
N PHE A 88 15.73 1.19 -5.35
CA PHE A 88 15.29 1.54 -3.99
C PHE A 88 15.33 0.29 -3.12
N PRO A 89 15.47 0.42 -1.78
CA PRO A 89 15.43 -0.74 -0.91
C PRO A 89 14.01 -1.31 -0.81
N ILE A 90 13.89 -2.63 -0.92
CA ILE A 90 12.71 -3.39 -0.50
C ILE A 90 12.97 -3.82 0.94
N GLY A 91 12.43 -3.05 1.89
CA GLY A 91 12.74 -3.16 3.31
C GLY A 91 11.78 -4.06 4.10
N ASP A 92 12.03 -4.16 5.39
CA ASP A 92 11.13 -4.81 6.33
C ASP A 92 9.94 -3.92 6.71
N ASP A 93 8.98 -4.48 7.46
CA ASP A 93 7.92 -3.72 8.13
C ASP A 93 8.54 -2.60 8.98
N PHE A 94 7.91 -1.44 9.00
CA PHE A 94 8.40 -0.31 9.77
C PHE A 94 7.27 0.46 10.43
N SER A 95 7.64 1.34 11.37
CA SER A 95 6.72 2.30 11.97
C SER A 95 7.29 3.71 11.96
N ARG A 96 6.41 4.70 12.04
CA ARG A 96 6.78 6.11 12.14
C ARG A 96 5.77 6.90 12.97
N GLU A 97 6.25 7.94 13.62
CA GLU A 97 5.39 8.90 14.30
C GLU A 97 4.62 9.77 13.31
N TRP A 98 3.35 10.03 13.63
CA TRP A 98 2.43 10.81 12.82
C TRP A 98 1.42 11.54 13.71
N TYR A 99 1.58 12.84 13.90
CA TYR A 99 0.64 13.69 14.67
C TYR A 99 0.18 13.06 16.00
N GLY A 100 1.15 12.59 16.82
CA GLY A 100 0.90 12.07 18.15
C GLY A 100 0.46 10.60 18.22
N ARG A 101 0.46 9.87 17.10
CA ARG A 101 0.21 8.43 17.01
C ARG A 101 1.31 7.73 16.26
N THR A 102 1.40 6.41 16.37
CA THR A 102 2.31 5.59 15.58
C THR A 102 1.56 4.97 14.40
N LEU A 103 2.11 5.13 13.21
CA LEU A 103 1.70 4.38 12.03
C LEU A 103 2.60 3.16 11.87
N PHE A 104 2.01 1.99 11.72
CA PHE A 104 2.70 0.74 11.37
C PHE A 104 2.38 0.40 9.92
N PHE A 105 3.41 0.03 9.17
CA PHE A 105 3.31 -0.39 7.79
C PHE A 105 3.83 -1.82 7.67
N THR A 106 2.96 -2.72 7.27
CA THR A 106 3.24 -4.16 7.14
C THR A 106 2.56 -4.70 5.89
N HIS A 107 3.08 -5.80 5.35
CA HIS A 107 2.36 -6.46 4.25
C HIS A 107 1.05 -7.10 4.72
N GLY A 108 0.97 -7.62 5.93
CA GLY A 108 -0.25 -8.23 6.47
C GLY A 108 -0.16 -9.72 6.75
N HIS A 109 0.76 -10.45 6.12
CA HIS A 109 0.91 -11.90 6.32
C HIS A 109 1.50 -12.29 7.69
N LYS A 110 2.21 -11.37 8.34
CA LYS A 110 2.82 -11.55 9.68
C LYS A 110 2.27 -10.61 10.73
N CYS A 111 1.65 -9.51 10.29
CA CYS A 111 1.11 -8.50 11.18
C CYS A 111 -0.21 -7.97 10.60
N ASN A 112 -1.30 -8.17 11.33
CA ASN A 112 -2.68 -7.85 10.96
C ASN A 112 -3.55 -7.83 12.25
N PRO A 113 -4.88 -7.63 12.20
CA PRO A 113 -5.72 -7.62 13.40
C PRO A 113 -5.65 -8.88 14.28
N ASP A 114 -5.34 -10.05 13.70
CA ASP A 114 -5.19 -11.30 14.47
C ASP A 114 -3.76 -11.51 14.99
N LEU A 115 -2.80 -10.82 14.42
CA LEU A 115 -1.38 -10.83 14.76
C LEU A 115 -0.89 -9.39 14.95
N PRO A 116 -1.32 -8.68 16.01
CA PRO A 116 -1.07 -7.25 16.18
C PRO A 116 0.43 -6.94 16.39
N PRO A 117 0.88 -5.72 16.03
CA PRO A 117 2.22 -5.26 16.37
C PRO A 117 2.40 -5.24 17.88
N LYS A 118 3.54 -5.75 18.38
CA LYS A 118 3.80 -5.90 19.83
C LYS A 118 3.73 -4.60 20.63
N ASN A 119 4.00 -3.45 19.99
CA ASN A 119 4.09 -2.16 20.64
C ASN A 119 2.94 -1.20 20.25
N ALA A 120 1.92 -1.68 19.54
CA ALA A 120 0.79 -0.86 19.16
C ALA A 120 -0.03 -0.47 20.40
N LYS A 121 -0.47 0.78 20.43
CA LYS A 121 -1.25 1.38 21.50
C LYS A 121 -2.57 1.90 20.96
N LYS A 122 -3.51 2.16 21.86
CA LYS A 122 -4.77 2.80 21.51
C LYS A 122 -4.53 4.11 20.75
N GLY A 123 -5.17 4.27 19.61
CA GLY A 123 -5.03 5.40 18.71
C GLY A 123 -3.99 5.22 17.60
N ASP A 124 -3.13 4.20 17.69
CA ASP A 124 -2.20 3.87 16.60
C ASP A 124 -2.93 3.28 15.39
N VAL A 125 -2.29 3.37 14.21
CA VAL A 125 -2.85 2.88 12.96
C VAL A 125 -1.92 1.83 12.34
N VAL A 126 -2.48 0.72 11.89
CA VAL A 126 -1.78 -0.34 11.15
C VAL A 126 -2.30 -0.39 9.72
N PHE A 127 -1.45 -0.03 8.77
CA PHE A 127 -1.73 -0.21 7.34
C PHE A 127 -1.18 -1.55 6.86
N TYR A 128 -2.01 -2.33 6.16
CA TYR A 128 -1.62 -3.64 5.65
C TYR A 128 -2.31 -3.97 4.32
N GLY A 129 -1.78 -4.92 3.57
CA GLY A 129 -2.29 -5.48 2.32
C GLY A 129 -2.65 -6.95 2.44
N HIS A 130 -2.12 -7.81 1.53
CA HIS A 130 -2.17 -9.26 1.54
C HIS A 130 -3.56 -9.89 1.30
N PHE A 131 -4.62 -9.32 1.84
CA PHE A 131 -5.98 -9.86 1.72
C PHE A 131 -6.71 -9.38 0.46
N HIS A 132 -6.10 -8.48 -0.33
CA HIS A 132 -6.61 -7.94 -1.59
C HIS A 132 -8.02 -7.33 -1.50
N ARG A 133 -8.40 -6.84 -0.33
CA ARG A 133 -9.75 -6.35 -0.04
C ARG A 133 -9.68 -5.18 0.93
N ALA A 134 -10.33 -4.07 0.58
CA ALA A 134 -10.39 -2.92 1.47
C ALA A 134 -11.21 -3.26 2.73
N MET A 135 -10.61 -3.06 3.90
CA MET A 135 -11.26 -3.29 5.20
C MET A 135 -10.76 -2.28 6.22
N LEU A 136 -11.59 -1.94 7.19
CA LEU A 136 -11.19 -1.19 8.38
C LEU A 136 -11.85 -1.81 9.60
N GLU A 137 -11.06 -2.05 10.63
CA GLU A 137 -11.57 -2.46 11.93
C GLU A 137 -10.80 -1.77 13.05
N VAL A 138 -11.47 -1.54 14.17
CA VAL A 138 -10.84 -1.06 15.40
C VAL A 138 -10.84 -2.18 16.42
N LYS A 139 -9.66 -2.66 16.81
CA LYS A 139 -9.49 -3.75 17.76
C LYS A 139 -8.55 -3.31 18.88
N ASP A 140 -8.99 -3.41 20.12
CA ASP A 140 -8.27 -2.96 21.32
C ASP A 140 -7.84 -1.48 21.24
N GLY A 141 -8.60 -0.68 20.48
CA GLY A 141 -8.36 0.73 20.26
C GLY A 141 -7.29 1.03 19.20
N VAL A 142 -6.71 0.04 18.56
CA VAL A 142 -5.83 0.17 17.39
C VAL A 142 -6.67 0.12 16.12
N ILE A 143 -6.37 1.01 15.17
CA ILE A 143 -7.07 1.14 13.89
C ILE A 143 -6.32 0.32 12.85
N TYR A 144 -6.96 -0.70 12.29
CA TYR A 144 -6.41 -1.57 11.26
C TYR A 144 -7.04 -1.26 9.90
N VAL A 145 -6.21 -0.92 8.91
CA VAL A 145 -6.65 -0.55 7.57
C VAL A 145 -6.00 -1.45 6.54
N CYS A 146 -6.77 -2.39 6.00
CA CYS A 146 -6.38 -3.12 4.80
C CYS A 146 -6.65 -2.23 3.59
N VAL A 147 -5.59 -1.88 2.86
CA VAL A 147 -5.68 -0.93 1.74
C VAL A 147 -6.25 -1.54 0.47
N GLY A 148 -6.46 -2.87 0.47
CA GLY A 148 -6.84 -3.62 -0.72
C GLY A 148 -5.63 -3.95 -1.59
N ALA A 149 -5.84 -4.09 -2.89
CA ALA A 149 -4.79 -4.42 -3.85
C ALA A 149 -4.83 -3.49 -5.07
N LEU A 150 -3.67 -3.18 -5.62
CA LEU A 150 -3.54 -2.46 -6.89
C LEU A 150 -3.64 -3.41 -8.09
N GLY A 151 -2.98 -4.56 -8.03
CA GLY A 151 -2.87 -5.49 -9.16
C GLY A 151 -3.95 -6.56 -9.23
N LEU A 152 -4.11 -7.31 -8.16
CA LEU A 152 -5.02 -8.46 -8.09
C LEU A 152 -6.09 -8.25 -7.03
N SER A 153 -7.36 -8.29 -7.44
CA SER A 153 -8.49 -8.30 -6.52
C SER A 153 -9.38 -9.50 -6.81
N PRO A 154 -10.03 -10.08 -5.80
CA PRO A 154 -11.06 -11.10 -6.02
C PRO A 154 -12.18 -10.59 -6.92
N GLU A 155 -12.92 -11.50 -7.55
CA GLU A 155 -14.06 -11.13 -8.39
C GLU A 155 -15.07 -10.29 -7.60
N GLY A 156 -15.54 -9.20 -8.21
CA GLY A 156 -16.47 -8.26 -7.58
C GLY A 156 -15.86 -7.34 -6.52
N VAL A 157 -14.55 -7.41 -6.29
CA VAL A 157 -13.84 -6.52 -5.35
C VAL A 157 -13.08 -5.44 -6.13
N GLU A 158 -13.34 -4.18 -5.79
CA GLU A 158 -12.66 -3.04 -6.39
C GLU A 158 -11.18 -3.01 -6.02
N ARG A 159 -10.30 -2.71 -6.97
CA ARG A 159 -8.91 -2.35 -6.71
C ARG A 159 -8.86 -1.03 -5.95
N SER A 160 -7.99 -0.94 -4.96
CA SER A 160 -8.00 0.20 -4.05
C SER A 160 -6.63 0.54 -3.49
N TYR A 161 -6.54 1.74 -2.95
CA TYR A 161 -5.40 2.29 -2.24
C TYR A 161 -5.89 3.19 -1.10
N ALA A 162 -5.06 3.46 -0.10
CA ALA A 162 -5.41 4.40 0.95
C ALA A 162 -4.72 5.76 0.74
N VAL A 163 -5.37 6.80 1.24
CA VAL A 163 -4.83 8.16 1.39
C VAL A 163 -4.94 8.53 2.85
N LEU A 164 -3.83 8.94 3.44
CA LEU A 164 -3.76 9.42 4.80
C LEU A 164 -3.32 10.89 4.81
N ASP A 165 -4.04 11.72 5.54
CA ASP A 165 -3.56 13.03 5.95
C ASP A 165 -3.58 13.18 7.49
N GLU A 166 -3.49 14.42 8.01
CA GLU A 166 -3.45 14.67 9.45
C GLU A 166 -4.74 14.25 10.16
N HIS A 167 -5.89 14.42 9.50
CA HIS A 167 -7.22 14.31 10.10
C HIS A 167 -7.95 13.04 9.75
N LYS A 168 -7.62 12.39 8.60
CA LYS A 168 -8.39 11.25 8.14
C LYS A 168 -7.65 10.23 7.31
N ILE A 169 -8.23 9.04 7.26
CA ILE A 169 -7.88 7.94 6.37
C ILE A 169 -9.02 7.76 5.37
N GLU A 170 -8.71 7.70 4.10
CA GLU A 170 -9.64 7.30 3.05
C GLU A 170 -9.08 6.10 2.29
N VAL A 171 -9.90 5.06 2.07
CA VAL A 171 -9.59 4.01 1.09
C VAL A 171 -10.44 4.27 -0.15
N LYS A 172 -9.78 4.39 -1.29
CA LYS A 172 -10.40 4.80 -2.57
C LYS A 172 -10.22 3.73 -3.63
N THR A 173 -11.21 3.63 -4.52
CA THR A 173 -11.06 2.79 -5.71
C THR A 173 -9.95 3.34 -6.60
N LEU A 174 -9.14 2.44 -7.17
CA LEU A 174 -8.10 2.80 -8.13
C LEU A 174 -8.70 3.41 -9.40
N GLN A 175 -9.85 2.92 -9.83
CA GLN A 175 -10.59 3.46 -10.97
C GLN A 175 -11.72 4.36 -10.49
N GLY A 176 -11.70 5.62 -10.91
CA GLY A 176 -12.74 6.61 -10.59
C GLY A 176 -12.62 7.28 -9.23
N GLY A 177 -11.70 6.86 -8.33
CA GLY A 177 -11.41 7.56 -7.07
C GLY A 177 -12.56 7.60 -6.06
N LYS A 178 -13.53 6.69 -6.17
CA LYS A 178 -14.66 6.61 -5.22
C LYS A 178 -14.16 6.21 -3.85
N THR A 179 -14.55 6.92 -2.79
CA THR A 179 -14.25 6.55 -1.40
C THR A 179 -15.07 5.31 -1.02
N LEU A 180 -14.36 4.24 -0.63
CA LEU A 180 -14.92 3.00 -0.11
C LEU A 180 -15.05 3.02 1.42
N ILE A 181 -14.03 3.58 2.08
CA ILE A 181 -13.92 3.67 3.53
C ILE A 181 -13.39 5.06 3.86
N GLU A 182 -13.94 5.69 4.88
CA GLU A 182 -13.45 6.93 5.48
C GLU A 182 -13.42 6.76 7.01
N TYR A 183 -12.36 7.25 7.64
CA TYR A 183 -12.19 7.21 9.08
C TYR A 183 -11.52 8.50 9.58
N ASP A 184 -12.20 9.22 10.48
CA ASP A 184 -11.68 10.44 11.10
C ASP A 184 -10.72 10.06 12.24
N LEU A 185 -9.58 10.75 12.28
CA LEU A 185 -8.50 10.51 13.24
C LEU A 185 -8.53 11.46 14.44
N ASP A 186 -9.41 12.46 14.42
CA ASP A 186 -9.57 13.48 15.47
C ASP A 186 -10.26 12.95 16.73
#